data_8ee0b054f033a668b02dd2e52477f001
#
_entry.id   8ee0b054f033a668b02dd2e52477f001
#
_cell.length_a   1.000
_cell.length_b   1.000
_cell.length_c   1.000
_cell.angle_alpha   90.00
_cell.angle_beta   90.00
_cell.angle_gamma   90.00
#
_symmetry.space_group_name_H-M   'P 1'
#
loop_
_entity.id
_entity.type
_entity.pdbx_description
1 polymer ?
#
loop_
_entity_poly.entity_id
_entity_poly.type
_entity_poly.pdbx_seq_one_letter_code
_entity_poly.pdbx_strand_id
1 'polypeptide(L)'
;MTYQDSRAVSPHEARPPSDGPPRSQNTVIHPIPRTRFQPHTTSSRASSLVLPRGYDLWNHYEVAWLDMHERPQIAVAEIVIPCDSPFTLEMSDAQRYFLTLRERCFESPDALEAHVAGELSRCLQAYVLVRMTPVRQAVRATAACGPGTESLDLAPVSVIRGGVQATVLRLASDADVAPASPIRECLVSDLLSVRCPLTDGVDYGTVWFDYTGAPICRRSLLAYVLSFRDSAMLIEHCVDTLFSDVLTRCAPTRLAVGARFTRRYGLDINPVRSTHAIALTNLRTIRQ
;
A
#
# COMPACT_ATOMS: atom_id res chain seq x y z
N MET A 1 4.86 19.09 56.74
CA MET A 1 4.74 19.95 55.56
C MET A 1 3.56 19.45 54.76
N THR A 2 2.46 20.08 54.93
CA THR A 2 1.12 19.76 54.45
C THR A 2 1.00 20.18 52.98
N TYR A 3 0.59 19.30 52.09
CA TYR A 3 0.17 19.63 50.75
C TYR A 3 -1.35 19.47 50.66
N GLN A 4 -2.04 20.59 50.81
CA GLN A 4 -3.44 20.77 50.39
C GLN A 4 -3.40 21.55 49.10
N ASP A 5 -3.95 21.02 48.04
CA ASP A 5 -4.65 21.80 47.06
C ASP A 5 -5.65 20.94 46.26
N SER A 6 -6.89 21.03 46.74
CA SER A 6 -8.09 20.50 46.11
C SER A 6 -8.67 21.55 45.19
N ARG A 7 -8.47 21.44 43.86
CA ARG A 7 -9.27 22.15 42.88
C ARG A 7 -10.38 21.23 42.39
N ALA A 8 -11.58 21.55 42.84
CA ALA A 8 -12.82 20.98 42.30
C ALA A 8 -12.95 21.34 40.80
N VAL A 9 -13.01 20.33 39.96
CA VAL A 9 -13.38 20.46 38.53
C VAL A 9 -14.89 20.55 38.46
N SER A 10 -15.41 21.70 38.00
CA SER A 10 -16.84 21.91 37.76
C SER A 10 -17.38 20.92 36.72
N PRO A 11 -18.63 20.44 36.88
CA PRO A 11 -19.24 19.59 35.90
C PRO A 11 -19.42 20.35 34.59
N HIS A 12 -18.89 19.79 33.51
CA HIS A 12 -19.16 20.26 32.15
C HIS A 12 -20.67 20.22 31.92
N GLU A 13 -21.25 21.38 31.65
CA GLU A 13 -22.61 21.54 31.15
C GLU A 13 -22.72 20.75 29.86
N ALA A 14 -23.59 19.73 29.88
CA ALA A 14 -23.94 18.96 28.69
C ALA A 14 -24.60 19.92 27.68
N ARG A 15 -23.98 20.09 26.54
CA ARG A 15 -24.55 20.86 25.42
C ARG A 15 -25.84 20.11 24.98
N PRO A 16 -26.95 20.83 24.82
CA PRO A 16 -28.20 20.17 24.37
C PRO A 16 -27.99 19.53 22.99
N PRO A 17 -28.66 18.40 22.71
CA PRO A 17 -28.59 17.76 21.40
C PRO A 17 -29.09 18.77 20.34
N SER A 18 -28.29 18.94 19.29
CA SER A 18 -28.70 19.73 18.14
C SER A 18 -29.76 18.96 17.38
N ASP A 19 -31.03 19.38 17.49
CA ASP A 19 -32.12 18.89 16.64
C ASP A 19 -31.90 19.31 15.20
N GLY A 20 -31.22 18.48 14.46
CA GLY A 20 -31.14 18.52 13.01
C GLY A 20 -31.17 17.08 12.48
N PRO A 21 -31.98 16.76 11.46
CA PRO A 21 -31.94 15.44 10.86
C PRO A 21 -30.51 15.15 10.37
N PRO A 22 -30.02 13.91 10.50
CA PRO A 22 -28.71 13.55 10.03
C PRO A 22 -28.62 13.92 8.54
N ARG A 23 -27.76 14.87 8.22
CA ARG A 23 -27.47 15.20 6.83
C ARG A 23 -26.85 13.94 6.23
N SER A 24 -27.62 13.23 5.42
CA SER A 24 -27.14 12.22 4.48
C SER A 24 -26.13 12.92 3.58
N GLN A 25 -24.88 12.99 4.03
CA GLN A 25 -23.78 13.34 3.15
C GLN A 25 -23.57 12.13 2.25
N ASN A 26 -24.09 12.20 1.03
CA ASN A 26 -23.63 11.37 -0.07
C ASN A 26 -22.14 11.69 -0.23
N THR A 27 -21.29 10.98 0.49
CA THR A 27 -19.85 11.09 0.33
C THR A 27 -19.53 10.41 -0.99
N VAL A 28 -19.39 11.22 -2.02
CA VAL A 28 -18.99 10.76 -3.34
C VAL A 28 -17.53 10.37 -3.25
N ILE A 29 -17.23 9.10 -3.48
CA ILE A 29 -15.86 8.60 -3.63
C ILE A 29 -15.33 9.16 -4.95
N HIS A 30 -14.16 9.81 -4.93
CA HIS A 30 -13.55 10.39 -6.13
C HIS A 30 -12.45 9.47 -6.66
N PRO A 31 -12.73 8.69 -7.72
CA PRO A 31 -11.72 7.83 -8.32
C PRO A 31 -10.64 8.66 -9.01
N ILE A 32 -9.40 8.24 -8.84
CA ILE A 32 -8.23 8.85 -9.49
C ILE A 32 -7.81 7.96 -10.64
N PRO A 33 -7.78 8.45 -11.90
CA PRO A 33 -7.22 7.67 -12.99
C PRO A 33 -5.78 7.28 -12.71
N ARG A 34 -5.43 6.00 -12.81
CA ARG A 34 -4.05 5.53 -12.58
C ARG A 34 -3.05 6.20 -13.52
N THR A 35 -3.47 6.61 -14.72
CA THR A 35 -2.62 7.31 -15.68
C THR A 35 -2.22 8.73 -15.25
N ARG A 36 -2.95 9.34 -14.29
CA ARG A 36 -2.73 10.74 -13.90
C ARG A 36 -1.35 11.02 -13.32
N PHE A 37 -0.73 10.06 -12.64
CA PHE A 37 0.54 10.22 -11.94
C PHE A 37 1.61 9.24 -12.43
N GLN A 38 1.38 8.59 -13.57
CA GLN A 38 2.42 7.78 -14.20
C GLN A 38 3.53 8.71 -14.68
N PRO A 39 4.80 8.44 -14.33
CA PRO A 39 5.90 9.17 -14.93
C PRO A 39 5.84 8.94 -16.43
N HIS A 40 5.98 10.01 -17.21
CA HIS A 40 6.12 9.92 -18.66
C HIS A 40 7.42 9.15 -18.96
N THR A 41 7.33 7.85 -19.10
CA THR A 41 8.45 7.02 -19.53
C THR A 41 8.73 7.39 -20.98
N THR A 42 9.78 8.19 -21.21
CA THR A 42 10.31 8.52 -22.54
C THR A 42 11.01 7.33 -23.21
N SER A 43 10.72 6.12 -22.80
CA SER A 43 11.27 4.91 -23.42
C SER A 43 10.36 4.44 -24.55
N SER A 44 10.65 4.90 -25.75
CA SER A 44 10.04 4.49 -27.02
C SER A 44 10.54 3.11 -27.49
N ARG A 45 10.63 2.13 -26.61
CA ARG A 45 10.80 0.73 -27.02
C ARG A 45 9.56 -0.04 -26.59
N ALA A 46 8.66 -0.23 -27.56
CA ALA A 46 7.62 -1.24 -27.53
C ALA A 46 8.25 -2.65 -27.52
N SER A 47 8.95 -2.98 -26.45
CA SER A 47 9.27 -4.37 -26.13
C SER A 47 8.02 -4.95 -25.53
N SER A 48 7.58 -6.10 -26.06
CA SER A 48 6.51 -6.97 -25.58
C SER A 48 6.10 -6.65 -24.15
N LEU A 49 5.07 -5.81 -23.99
CA LEU A 49 4.57 -5.37 -22.69
C LEU A 49 3.98 -6.59 -21.98
N VAL A 50 4.77 -7.24 -21.16
CA VAL A 50 4.23 -8.16 -20.16
C VAL A 50 3.40 -7.30 -19.21
N LEU A 51 2.07 -7.34 -19.38
CA LEU A 51 1.19 -6.65 -18.44
C LEU A 51 1.44 -7.23 -17.03
N PRO A 52 1.71 -6.39 -16.03
CA PRO A 52 1.94 -6.88 -14.69
C PRO A 52 0.68 -7.58 -14.17
N ARG A 53 0.86 -8.71 -13.53
CA ARG A 53 -0.16 -9.33 -12.68
C ARG A 53 0.05 -8.82 -11.27
N GLY A 54 -1.02 -8.74 -10.50
CA GLY A 54 -0.88 -8.33 -9.11
C GLY A 54 -2.13 -7.64 -8.59
N TYR A 55 -1.97 -7.02 -7.45
CA TYR A 55 -3.06 -6.39 -6.73
C TYR A 55 -2.52 -5.26 -5.84
N ASP A 56 -3.41 -4.38 -5.42
CA ASP A 56 -3.22 -3.46 -4.31
C ASP A 56 -4.05 -3.97 -3.14
N LEU A 57 -3.39 -4.42 -2.09
CA LEU A 57 -4.04 -4.88 -0.87
C LEU A 57 -4.12 -3.71 0.11
N TRP A 58 -5.33 -3.28 0.40
CA TRP A 58 -5.62 -2.26 1.40
C TRP A 58 -6.17 -2.91 2.66
N ASN A 59 -5.70 -2.48 3.81
CA ASN A 59 -6.26 -2.86 5.09
C ASN A 59 -6.81 -1.61 5.78
N HIS A 60 -8.08 -1.65 6.17
CA HIS A 60 -8.70 -0.66 7.04
C HIS A 60 -8.98 -1.29 8.40
N TYR A 61 -8.40 -0.74 9.45
CA TYR A 61 -8.39 -1.37 10.77
C TYR A 61 -9.58 -0.98 11.65
N GLU A 62 -10.39 -0.02 11.24
CA GLU A 62 -11.44 0.58 12.06
C GLU A 62 -12.70 0.85 11.23
N VAL A 63 -13.25 -0.19 10.58
CA VAL A 63 -14.53 -0.09 9.89
C VAL A 63 -15.65 -0.22 10.92
N ALA A 64 -16.39 0.86 11.15
CA ALA A 64 -17.49 0.91 12.12
C ALA A 64 -18.83 1.05 11.40
N TRP A 65 -19.87 0.41 11.95
CA TRP A 65 -21.27 0.51 11.49
C TRP A 65 -22.23 0.23 12.63
N LEU A 66 -23.53 0.33 12.38
CA LEU A 66 -24.59 -0.07 13.32
C LEU A 66 -25.22 -1.39 12.88
N ASP A 67 -25.54 -2.28 13.84
CA ASP A 67 -26.38 -3.43 13.55
C ASP A 67 -27.88 -3.01 13.50
N MET A 68 -28.79 -3.95 13.22
CA MET A 68 -30.22 -3.69 13.10
C MET A 68 -30.89 -3.26 14.41
N HIS A 69 -30.15 -3.27 15.52
CA HIS A 69 -30.55 -2.75 16.82
C HIS A 69 -29.84 -1.46 17.19
N GLU A 70 -29.23 -0.79 16.21
CA GLU A 70 -28.46 0.45 16.37
C GLU A 70 -27.26 0.31 17.33
N ARG A 71 -26.73 -0.91 17.52
CA ARG A 71 -25.55 -1.14 18.35
C ARG A 71 -24.30 -1.00 17.48
N PRO A 72 -23.29 -0.22 17.94
CA PRO A 72 -22.03 -0.08 17.21
C PRO A 72 -21.30 -1.42 17.05
N GLN A 73 -20.85 -1.67 15.85
CA GLN A 73 -20.02 -2.80 15.45
C GLN A 73 -18.69 -2.28 14.89
N ILE A 74 -17.65 -3.10 14.95
CA ILE A 74 -16.33 -2.76 14.40
C ILE A 74 -15.66 -3.99 13.79
N ALA A 75 -15.03 -3.81 12.64
CA ALA A 75 -14.27 -4.84 11.93
C ALA A 75 -12.99 -4.28 11.31
N VAL A 76 -12.12 -5.20 10.91
CA VAL A 76 -10.99 -4.94 10.01
C VAL A 76 -11.44 -5.33 8.60
N ALA A 77 -11.22 -4.46 7.63
CA ALA A 77 -11.43 -4.76 6.21
C ALA A 77 -10.11 -5.09 5.52
N GLU A 78 -10.12 -6.15 4.73
CA GLU A 78 -9.14 -6.44 3.68
C GLU A 78 -9.79 -6.15 2.34
N ILE A 79 -9.16 -5.29 1.54
CA ILE A 79 -9.68 -4.84 0.26
C ILE A 79 -8.63 -5.14 -0.80
N VAL A 80 -9.00 -5.94 -1.79
CA VAL A 80 -8.09 -6.32 -2.88
C VAL A 80 -8.56 -5.68 -4.17
N ILE A 81 -7.75 -4.78 -4.69
CA ILE A 81 -8.00 -4.05 -5.94
C ILE A 81 -7.03 -4.62 -6.98
N PRO A 82 -7.52 -5.09 -8.15
CA PRO A 82 -6.65 -5.54 -9.23
C PRO A 82 -5.69 -4.43 -9.68
N CYS A 83 -4.44 -4.77 -9.98
CA CYS A 83 -3.44 -3.79 -10.40
C CYS A 83 -3.74 -3.13 -11.76
N ASP A 84 -4.56 -3.79 -12.59
CA ASP A 84 -5.06 -3.29 -13.88
C ASP A 84 -6.35 -2.47 -13.78
N SER A 85 -6.86 -2.23 -12.57
CA SER A 85 -7.98 -1.32 -12.34
C SER A 85 -7.69 0.05 -12.99
N PRO A 86 -8.60 0.62 -13.78
CA PRO A 86 -8.37 1.92 -14.43
C PRO A 86 -8.26 3.09 -13.42
N PHE A 87 -8.80 2.90 -12.22
CA PHE A 87 -8.80 3.91 -11.17
C PHE A 87 -8.24 3.37 -9.86
N THR A 88 -7.75 4.29 -9.02
CA THR A 88 -7.44 4.09 -7.60
C THR A 88 -8.11 5.18 -6.77
N LEU A 89 -7.90 5.17 -5.46
CA LEU A 89 -8.41 6.17 -4.53
C LEU A 89 -7.25 6.86 -3.81
N GLU A 90 -7.50 8.09 -3.36
CA GLU A 90 -6.63 8.71 -2.38
C GLU A 90 -7.02 8.20 -0.97
N MET A 91 -6.03 7.98 -0.11
CA MET A 91 -6.21 7.34 1.20
C MET A 91 -7.16 8.12 2.12
N SER A 92 -7.09 9.46 2.12
CA SER A 92 -7.98 10.29 2.94
C SER A 92 -9.42 10.30 2.41
N ASP A 93 -9.59 10.12 1.09
CA ASP A 93 -10.92 10.00 0.48
C ASP A 93 -11.57 8.66 0.82
N ALA A 94 -10.79 7.59 0.77
CA ALA A 94 -11.22 6.27 1.24
C ALA A 94 -11.59 6.31 2.73
N GLN A 95 -10.79 6.96 3.57
CA GLN A 95 -11.13 7.13 4.99
C GLN A 95 -12.47 7.86 5.18
N ARG A 96 -12.70 8.96 4.46
CA ARG A 96 -13.97 9.69 4.54
C ARG A 96 -15.15 8.80 4.16
N TYR A 97 -15.00 7.98 3.13
CA TYR A 97 -16.02 7.00 2.74
C TYR A 97 -16.32 6.04 3.90
N PHE A 98 -15.31 5.41 4.50
CA PHE A 98 -15.52 4.48 5.60
C PHE A 98 -16.15 5.15 6.83
N LEU A 99 -15.86 6.42 7.08
CA LEU A 99 -16.51 7.17 8.16
C LEU A 99 -18.01 7.35 7.94
N THR A 100 -18.51 7.36 6.70
CA THR A 100 -19.96 7.45 6.44
C THR A 100 -20.72 6.17 6.82
N LEU A 101 -20.03 5.03 6.86
CA LEU A 101 -20.64 3.76 7.23
C LEU A 101 -20.98 3.71 8.72
N ARG A 102 -20.33 4.51 9.55
CA ARG A 102 -20.48 4.53 11.00
C ARG A 102 -21.93 4.76 11.47
N GLU A 103 -22.69 5.53 10.71
CA GLU A 103 -24.09 5.87 11.03
C GLU A 103 -25.10 5.05 10.23
N ARG A 104 -24.62 4.02 9.50
CA ARG A 104 -25.48 3.17 8.66
C ARG A 104 -25.72 1.82 9.32
N CYS A 105 -26.95 1.31 9.18
CA CYS A 105 -27.34 0.00 9.68
C CYS A 105 -27.09 -1.08 8.62
N PHE A 106 -26.48 -2.20 9.03
CA PHE A 106 -26.33 -3.40 8.21
C PHE A 106 -26.73 -4.64 9.01
N GLU A 107 -27.37 -5.59 8.34
CA GLU A 107 -27.87 -6.83 8.95
C GLU A 107 -26.73 -7.71 9.48
N SER A 108 -25.58 -7.69 8.79
CA SER A 108 -24.43 -8.54 9.12
C SER A 108 -23.14 -7.92 8.56
N PRO A 109 -21.96 -8.38 9.03
CA PRO A 109 -20.68 -8.05 8.39
C PRO A 109 -20.65 -8.41 6.90
N ASP A 110 -21.30 -9.51 6.49
CA ASP A 110 -21.34 -9.95 5.08
C ASP A 110 -22.18 -8.98 4.23
N ALA A 111 -23.28 -8.44 4.77
CA ALA A 111 -24.08 -7.41 4.09
C ALA A 111 -23.28 -6.10 3.89
N LEU A 112 -22.51 -5.70 4.92
CA LEU A 112 -21.60 -4.57 4.82
C LEU A 112 -20.49 -4.84 3.81
N GLU A 113 -19.88 -6.04 3.82
CA GLU A 113 -18.85 -6.48 2.89
C GLU A 113 -19.35 -6.38 1.44
N ALA A 114 -20.52 -6.95 1.15
CA ALA A 114 -21.14 -6.91 -0.19
C ALA A 114 -21.42 -5.45 -0.63
N HIS A 115 -21.90 -4.61 0.29
CA HIS A 115 -22.17 -3.21 0.02
C HIS A 115 -20.89 -2.46 -0.37
N VAL A 116 -19.83 -2.57 0.44
CA VAL A 116 -18.54 -1.91 0.19
C VAL A 116 -17.89 -2.43 -1.08
N ALA A 117 -17.90 -3.75 -1.30
CA ALA A 117 -17.38 -4.36 -2.52
C ALA A 117 -18.09 -3.82 -3.78
N GLY A 118 -19.43 -3.71 -3.73
CA GLY A 118 -20.21 -3.18 -4.85
C GLY A 118 -19.95 -1.70 -5.13
N GLU A 119 -19.84 -0.87 -4.09
CA GLU A 119 -19.55 0.56 -4.26
C GLU A 119 -18.13 0.80 -4.80
N LEU A 120 -17.12 0.13 -4.23
CA LEU A 120 -15.74 0.25 -4.68
C LEU A 120 -15.57 -0.30 -6.09
N SER A 121 -16.18 -1.45 -6.42
CA SER A 121 -16.09 -2.04 -7.77
C SER A 121 -16.67 -1.10 -8.82
N ARG A 122 -17.79 -0.47 -8.54
CA ARG A 122 -18.42 0.50 -9.46
C ARG A 122 -17.56 1.76 -9.61
N CYS A 123 -17.02 2.27 -8.49
CA CYS A 123 -16.20 3.47 -8.47
C CYS A 123 -14.88 3.25 -9.22
N LEU A 124 -14.21 2.13 -8.99
CA LEU A 124 -12.90 1.81 -9.57
C LEU A 124 -12.98 1.15 -10.96
N GLN A 125 -14.19 0.82 -11.42
CA GLN A 125 -14.45 0.09 -12.67
C GLN A 125 -13.65 -1.23 -12.75
N ALA A 126 -13.55 -1.93 -11.64
CA ALA A 126 -12.82 -3.18 -11.49
C ALA A 126 -13.51 -4.06 -10.47
N TYR A 127 -13.29 -5.37 -10.53
CA TYR A 127 -13.83 -6.28 -9.52
C TYR A 127 -12.99 -6.20 -8.24
N VAL A 128 -13.54 -5.56 -7.21
CA VAL A 128 -12.89 -5.39 -5.90
C VAL A 128 -13.38 -6.45 -4.94
N LEU A 129 -12.45 -7.21 -4.37
CA LEU A 129 -12.75 -8.14 -3.28
C LEU A 129 -12.65 -7.38 -1.95
N VAL A 130 -13.62 -7.59 -1.09
CA VAL A 130 -13.62 -7.06 0.28
C VAL A 130 -13.86 -8.22 1.23
N ARG A 131 -13.18 -8.24 2.37
CA ARG A 131 -13.42 -9.16 3.47
C ARG A 131 -13.49 -8.37 4.77
N MET A 132 -14.61 -8.50 5.47
CA MET A 132 -14.80 -7.91 6.78
C MET A 132 -14.57 -8.97 7.87
N THR A 133 -13.64 -8.71 8.78
CA THR A 133 -13.35 -9.62 9.90
C THR A 133 -13.56 -8.87 11.21
N PRO A 134 -14.48 -9.30 12.08
CA PRO A 134 -14.65 -8.70 13.40
C PRO A 134 -13.31 -8.63 14.13
N VAL A 135 -13.02 -7.52 14.82
CA VAL A 135 -11.71 -7.25 15.43
C VAL A 135 -11.25 -8.40 16.33
N ARG A 136 -12.15 -9.02 17.08
CA ARG A 136 -11.82 -10.15 17.97
C ARG A 136 -11.41 -11.43 17.24
N GLN A 137 -11.75 -11.55 15.95
CA GLN A 137 -11.43 -12.71 15.10
C GLN A 137 -10.26 -12.41 14.16
N ALA A 138 -9.85 -11.15 14.06
CA ALA A 138 -8.76 -10.72 13.18
C ALA A 138 -7.42 -11.15 13.77
N VAL A 139 -6.96 -12.34 13.39
CA VAL A 139 -5.60 -12.82 13.69
C VAL A 139 -4.71 -12.55 12.49
N ARG A 140 -3.63 -11.81 12.69
CA ARG A 140 -2.66 -11.52 11.63
C ARG A 140 -1.29 -12.02 12.02
N ALA A 141 -0.73 -12.85 11.14
CA ALA A 141 0.67 -13.23 11.25
C ALA A 141 1.56 -12.01 10.95
N THR A 142 2.50 -11.73 11.84
CA THR A 142 3.61 -10.83 11.54
C THR A 142 4.70 -11.65 10.87
N ALA A 143 5.04 -11.31 9.65
CA ALA A 143 6.25 -11.82 9.02
C ALA A 143 6.87 -10.64 8.26
N ALA A 144 8.10 -10.33 8.60
CA ALA A 144 9.02 -9.85 7.58
C ALA A 144 9.10 -10.91 6.48
N CYS A 145 9.49 -10.56 5.27
CA CYS A 145 9.66 -11.47 4.14
C CYS A 145 10.10 -12.88 4.55
N GLY A 146 9.74 -13.89 3.75
CA GLY A 146 9.96 -15.30 4.09
C GLY A 146 11.41 -15.69 4.41
N PRO A 147 11.65 -16.92 4.86
CA PRO A 147 12.99 -17.40 5.13
C PRO A 147 13.88 -17.29 3.89
N GLY A 148 15.13 -16.86 4.07
CA GLY A 148 16.09 -16.63 2.98
C GLY A 148 16.07 -15.22 2.38
N THR A 149 15.36 -14.26 2.99
CA THR A 149 15.40 -12.85 2.55
C THR A 149 16.67 -12.16 3.01
N GLU A 150 17.36 -11.49 2.08
CA GLU A 150 18.57 -10.70 2.34
C GLU A 150 18.23 -9.21 2.40
N SER A 151 18.70 -8.50 3.45
CA SER A 151 18.53 -7.05 3.57
C SER A 151 19.56 -6.31 2.71
N LEU A 152 19.07 -5.33 1.94
CA LEU A 152 19.89 -4.39 1.18
C LEU A 152 20.48 -3.27 2.05
N ASP A 153 19.91 -3.00 3.21
CA ASP A 153 20.11 -1.77 3.98
C ASP A 153 21.51 -1.64 4.58
N LEU A 154 22.27 -2.76 4.61
CA LEU A 154 23.67 -2.77 5.04
C LEU A 154 24.66 -2.40 3.94
N ALA A 155 24.21 -2.27 2.68
CA ALA A 155 25.08 -1.91 1.58
C ALA A 155 25.54 -0.44 1.71
N PRO A 156 26.83 -0.12 1.57
CA PRO A 156 27.33 1.25 1.69
C PRO A 156 26.95 2.08 0.46
N VAL A 157 25.86 2.85 0.60
CA VAL A 157 25.29 3.68 -0.47
C VAL A 157 24.95 5.06 0.07
N SER A 158 25.27 6.09 -0.71
CA SER A 158 24.81 7.46 -0.46
C SER A 158 23.50 7.73 -1.18
N VAL A 159 22.64 8.57 -0.58
CA VAL A 159 21.38 9.00 -1.21
C VAL A 159 21.65 9.69 -2.55
N ILE A 160 20.97 9.23 -3.58
CA ILE A 160 20.92 9.89 -4.89
C ILE A 160 19.77 10.88 -4.86
N ARG A 161 20.08 12.14 -5.17
CA ARG A 161 19.07 13.21 -5.24
C ARG A 161 18.63 13.45 -6.68
N GLY A 162 17.45 14.06 -6.84
CA GLY A 162 16.92 14.45 -8.15
C GLY A 162 15.88 13.49 -8.73
N GLY A 163 15.27 12.67 -7.89
CA GLY A 163 14.17 11.79 -8.26
C GLY A 163 14.60 10.40 -8.72
N VAL A 164 13.66 9.61 -9.22
CA VAL A 164 13.86 8.20 -9.60
C VAL A 164 14.89 8.07 -10.72
N GLN A 165 15.90 7.23 -10.53
CA GLN A 165 17.01 7.02 -11.45
C GLN A 165 17.21 5.55 -11.81
N ALA A 166 16.37 5.01 -12.69
CA ALA A 166 16.49 3.63 -13.18
C ALA A 166 17.86 3.30 -13.81
N THR A 167 18.58 4.31 -14.31
CA THR A 167 19.88 4.15 -14.95
C THR A 167 20.99 3.68 -14.02
N VAL A 168 20.78 3.77 -12.70
CA VAL A 168 21.76 3.26 -11.71
C VAL A 168 21.68 1.75 -11.53
N LEU A 169 20.55 1.12 -11.90
CA LEU A 169 20.35 -0.34 -11.80
C LEU A 169 21.37 -1.07 -12.69
N ARG A 170 22.07 -2.04 -12.10
CA ARG A 170 23.06 -2.88 -12.76
C ARG A 170 22.97 -4.31 -12.24
N LEU A 171 23.37 -5.25 -13.08
CA LEU A 171 23.66 -6.61 -12.65
C LEU A 171 24.99 -6.63 -11.87
N ALA A 172 25.15 -7.61 -10.99
CA ALA A 172 26.43 -7.87 -10.38
C ALA A 172 27.34 -8.46 -11.48
N SER A 173 28.29 -7.65 -11.97
CA SER A 173 29.31 -8.08 -12.91
C SER A 173 30.56 -8.41 -12.13
N ASP A 174 30.93 -9.68 -12.07
CA ASP A 174 32.34 -10.04 -11.96
C ASP A 174 32.91 -9.91 -13.36
N ALA A 175 33.84 -9.00 -13.57
CA ALA A 175 34.34 -8.61 -14.87
C ALA A 175 35.02 -9.73 -15.67
N ASP A 176 35.18 -10.93 -15.08
CA ASP A 176 35.90 -12.07 -15.65
C ASP A 176 35.19 -13.41 -15.54
N VAL A 177 33.91 -13.47 -15.17
CA VAL A 177 33.18 -14.73 -15.06
C VAL A 177 32.05 -14.77 -16.09
N ALA A 178 31.95 -15.88 -16.80
CA ALA A 178 30.81 -16.23 -17.67
C ALA A 178 29.47 -15.88 -16.98
N PRO A 179 28.41 -15.53 -17.75
CA PRO A 179 27.15 -15.10 -17.16
C PRO A 179 26.73 -16.09 -16.07
N ALA A 180 26.69 -15.61 -14.84
CA ALA A 180 26.37 -16.43 -13.67
C ALA A 180 25.06 -17.16 -13.94
N SER A 181 25.00 -18.43 -13.61
CA SER A 181 23.76 -19.22 -13.73
C SER A 181 22.63 -18.45 -13.05
N PRO A 182 21.41 -18.47 -13.63
CA PRO A 182 20.27 -17.80 -13.02
C PRO A 182 20.09 -18.27 -11.57
N ILE A 183 19.97 -17.32 -10.66
CA ILE A 183 19.73 -17.58 -9.24
C ILE A 183 18.32 -17.13 -8.88
N ARG A 184 17.77 -17.65 -7.79
CA ARG A 184 16.57 -17.10 -7.16
C ARG A 184 16.95 -16.42 -5.87
N GLU A 185 16.52 -15.18 -5.73
CA GLU A 185 16.78 -14.36 -4.54
C GLU A 185 15.53 -13.59 -4.12
N CYS A 186 15.42 -13.34 -2.82
CA CYS A 186 14.50 -12.38 -2.25
C CYS A 186 15.29 -11.32 -1.48
N LEU A 187 15.23 -10.09 -1.98
CA LEU A 187 15.94 -8.92 -1.42
C LEU A 187 14.93 -7.96 -0.79
N VAL A 188 15.28 -7.34 0.34
CA VAL A 188 14.39 -6.42 1.05
C VAL A 188 15.12 -5.14 1.43
N SER A 189 14.37 -4.02 1.44
CA SER A 189 14.83 -2.75 2.01
C SER A 189 13.71 -2.09 2.82
N ASP A 190 14.04 -1.60 4.00
CA ASP A 190 13.17 -0.80 4.86
C ASP A 190 13.28 0.71 4.60
N LEU A 191 14.10 1.11 3.63
CA LEU A 191 14.46 2.50 3.35
C LEU A 191 13.64 3.15 2.24
N LEU A 192 12.64 2.44 1.68
CA LEU A 192 11.74 3.01 0.70
C LEU A 192 10.95 4.16 1.31
N SER A 193 10.94 5.29 0.63
CA SER A 193 10.05 6.41 0.93
C SER A 193 9.69 7.17 -0.35
N VAL A 194 8.48 7.73 -0.36
CA VAL A 194 7.95 8.48 -1.49
C VAL A 194 7.05 9.60 -0.97
N ARG A 195 6.91 10.69 -1.69
CA ARG A 195 6.00 11.78 -1.31
C ARG A 195 4.65 11.62 -1.99
N CYS A 196 3.58 11.77 -1.24
CA CYS A 196 2.24 11.79 -1.80
C CYS A 196 2.02 13.07 -2.59
N PRO A 197 1.66 13.02 -3.89
CA PRO A 197 1.48 14.20 -4.72
C PRO A 197 0.23 15.02 -4.38
N LEU A 198 -0.65 14.49 -3.52
CA LEU A 198 -1.91 15.11 -3.14
C LEU A 198 -1.84 15.79 -1.78
N THR A 199 -1.05 15.25 -0.85
CA THR A 199 -0.99 15.71 0.54
C THR A 199 0.38 16.22 0.96
N ASP A 200 1.39 16.09 0.09
CA ASP A 200 2.82 16.36 0.36
C ASP A 200 3.39 15.56 1.56
N GLY A 201 2.62 14.63 2.11
CA GLY A 201 3.07 13.74 3.16
C GLY A 201 4.04 12.68 2.64
N VAL A 202 4.92 12.19 3.53
CA VAL A 202 5.87 11.12 3.19
C VAL A 202 5.26 9.77 3.55
N ASP A 203 5.24 8.87 2.58
CA ASP A 203 4.88 7.47 2.76
C ASP A 203 6.15 6.64 2.87
N TYR A 204 6.32 5.97 4.01
CA TYR A 204 7.44 5.07 4.28
C TYR A 204 7.02 3.62 4.07
N GLY A 205 7.89 2.82 3.48
CA GLY A 205 7.59 1.42 3.21
C GLY A 205 8.78 0.48 3.33
N THR A 206 8.46 -0.80 3.48
CA THR A 206 9.37 -1.92 3.28
C THR A 206 9.11 -2.50 1.90
N VAL A 207 10.10 -2.50 1.01
CA VAL A 207 10.01 -3.08 -0.34
C VAL A 207 10.75 -4.39 -0.39
N TRP A 208 10.21 -5.35 -1.16
CA TRP A 208 10.85 -6.63 -1.44
C TRP A 208 10.86 -6.94 -2.93
N PHE A 209 11.90 -7.69 -3.36
CA PHE A 209 12.12 -8.16 -4.72
C PHE A 209 12.38 -9.66 -4.69
N ASP A 210 11.43 -10.48 -5.16
CA ASP A 210 11.64 -11.93 -5.38
C ASP A 210 11.83 -12.14 -6.87
N TYR A 211 13.01 -12.58 -7.27
CA TYR A 211 13.32 -12.72 -8.69
C TYR A 211 14.15 -13.97 -8.98
N THR A 212 14.07 -14.41 -10.25
CA THR A 212 14.94 -15.43 -10.83
C THR A 212 15.63 -14.82 -12.05
N GLY A 213 16.95 -14.81 -12.06
CA GLY A 213 17.73 -14.20 -13.13
C GLY A 213 19.22 -14.05 -12.79
N ALA A 214 19.92 -13.22 -13.54
CA ALA A 214 21.28 -12.82 -13.20
C ALA A 214 21.29 -12.02 -11.88
N PRO A 215 22.30 -12.20 -11.02
CA PRO A 215 22.39 -11.46 -9.75
C PRO A 215 22.33 -9.95 -9.96
N ILE A 216 21.49 -9.25 -9.18
CA ILE A 216 21.40 -7.80 -9.22
C ILE A 216 22.40 -7.21 -8.21
N CYS A 217 23.15 -6.19 -8.62
CA CYS A 217 24.10 -5.49 -7.76
C CYS A 217 23.36 -4.82 -6.58
N ARG A 218 23.59 -5.30 -5.32
CA ARG A 218 22.92 -4.81 -4.11
C ARG A 218 23.01 -3.30 -3.93
N ARG A 219 24.23 -2.76 -4.15
CA ARG A 219 24.47 -1.32 -4.04
C ARG A 219 23.66 -0.52 -5.05
N SER A 220 23.58 -1.00 -6.28
CA SER A 220 22.81 -0.33 -7.34
C SER A 220 21.31 -0.39 -7.07
N LEU A 221 20.80 -1.54 -6.59
CA LEU A 221 19.41 -1.70 -6.25
C LEU A 221 19.02 -0.84 -5.05
N LEU A 222 19.84 -0.80 -3.99
CA LEU A 222 19.59 0.08 -2.86
C LEU A 222 19.65 1.55 -3.28
N ALA A 223 20.66 1.96 -4.06
CA ALA A 223 20.76 3.32 -4.58
C ALA A 223 19.51 3.73 -5.37
N TYR A 224 18.97 2.79 -6.18
CA TYR A 224 17.74 2.98 -6.91
C TYR A 224 16.54 3.16 -5.98
N VAL A 225 16.36 2.29 -4.97
CA VAL A 225 15.30 2.42 -3.96
C VAL A 225 15.37 3.77 -3.26
N LEU A 226 16.57 4.22 -2.87
CA LEU A 226 16.77 5.51 -2.21
C LEU A 226 16.46 6.72 -3.10
N SER A 227 16.50 6.58 -4.43
CA SER A 227 16.19 7.66 -5.37
C SER A 227 14.70 8.05 -5.38
N PHE A 228 13.82 7.20 -4.86
CA PHE A 228 12.39 7.52 -4.74
C PHE A 228 12.09 8.58 -3.68
N ARG A 229 12.99 8.81 -2.74
CA ARG A 229 12.81 9.69 -1.59
C ARG A 229 12.34 11.12 -1.96
N ASP A 230 12.87 11.66 -3.06
CA ASP A 230 12.57 13.01 -3.52
C ASP A 230 11.46 13.04 -4.61
N SER A 231 10.83 11.90 -4.89
CA SER A 231 9.81 11.79 -5.94
C SER A 231 8.41 11.87 -5.35
N ALA A 232 7.51 12.56 -6.08
CA ALA A 232 6.11 12.66 -5.73
C ALA A 232 5.29 11.72 -6.62
N MET A 233 4.71 10.65 -6.03
CA MET A 233 3.86 9.68 -6.72
C MET A 233 2.98 8.93 -5.74
N LEU A 234 1.90 8.34 -6.24
CA LEU A 234 1.07 7.43 -5.43
C LEU A 234 1.86 6.15 -5.10
N ILE A 235 1.51 5.52 -3.98
CA ILE A 235 2.11 4.29 -3.47
C ILE A 235 2.09 3.18 -4.54
N GLU A 236 0.97 3.02 -5.22
CA GLU A 236 0.80 2.02 -6.29
C GLU A 236 1.73 2.28 -7.47
N HIS A 237 1.84 3.55 -7.90
CA HIS A 237 2.76 3.93 -8.98
C HIS A 237 4.23 3.76 -8.60
N CYS A 238 4.56 3.91 -7.32
CA CYS A 238 5.89 3.61 -6.82
C CYS A 238 6.26 2.16 -7.10
N VAL A 239 5.36 1.22 -6.77
CA VAL A 239 5.61 -0.21 -7.01
C VAL A 239 5.53 -0.58 -8.49
N ASP A 240 4.64 0.07 -9.27
CA ASP A 240 4.62 -0.08 -10.73
C ASP A 240 5.97 0.30 -11.34
N THR A 241 6.54 1.42 -10.90
CA THR A 241 7.83 1.93 -11.38
C THR A 241 8.98 1.00 -10.97
N LEU A 242 9.02 0.58 -9.70
CA LEU A 242 10.01 -0.37 -9.20
C LEU A 242 9.99 -1.68 -10.00
N PHE A 243 8.80 -2.22 -10.25
CA PHE A 243 8.62 -3.44 -11.02
C PHE A 243 9.08 -3.28 -12.48
N SER A 244 8.60 -2.23 -13.16
CA SER A 244 8.89 -1.97 -14.57
C SER A 244 10.38 -1.73 -14.82
N ASP A 245 11.01 -0.93 -13.98
CA ASP A 245 12.42 -0.57 -14.13
C ASP A 245 13.35 -1.76 -13.88
N VAL A 246 13.08 -2.57 -12.83
CA VAL A 246 13.85 -3.79 -12.56
C VAL A 246 13.65 -4.81 -13.67
N LEU A 247 12.40 -4.98 -14.16
CA LEU A 247 12.12 -5.88 -15.27
C LEU A 247 12.88 -5.45 -16.54
N THR A 248 12.88 -4.16 -16.84
CA THR A 248 13.51 -3.62 -18.06
C THR A 248 15.03 -3.61 -17.98
N ARG A 249 15.59 -3.25 -16.82
CA ARG A 249 17.04 -3.02 -16.66
C ARG A 249 17.82 -4.28 -16.31
N CYS A 250 17.22 -5.16 -15.53
CA CYS A 250 17.85 -6.39 -15.04
C CYS A 250 17.38 -7.64 -15.78
N ALA A 251 16.29 -7.57 -16.54
CA ALA A 251 15.73 -8.63 -17.37
C ALA A 251 15.63 -10.01 -16.67
N PRO A 252 15.10 -10.09 -15.44
CA PRO A 252 14.92 -11.36 -14.77
C PRO A 252 13.88 -12.21 -15.51
N THR A 253 14.03 -13.55 -15.47
CA THR A 253 13.05 -14.48 -16.07
C THR A 253 11.75 -14.54 -15.27
N ARG A 254 11.84 -14.29 -13.96
CA ARG A 254 10.69 -14.15 -13.04
C ARG A 254 10.96 -12.97 -12.11
N LEU A 255 9.94 -12.18 -11.85
CA LEU A 255 10.02 -11.04 -10.95
C LEU A 255 8.69 -10.88 -10.21
N ALA A 256 8.76 -10.71 -8.91
CA ALA A 256 7.70 -10.12 -8.10
C ALA A 256 8.28 -9.00 -7.26
N VAL A 257 7.60 -7.87 -7.24
CA VAL A 257 7.95 -6.70 -6.43
C VAL A 257 6.73 -6.32 -5.61
N GLY A 258 6.92 -6.13 -4.33
CA GLY A 258 5.85 -5.63 -3.47
C GLY A 258 6.38 -4.72 -2.38
N ALA A 259 5.49 -3.92 -1.83
CA ALA A 259 5.82 -3.07 -0.71
C ALA A 259 4.76 -3.14 0.39
N ARG A 260 5.18 -2.85 1.61
CA ARG A 260 4.35 -2.70 2.80
C ARG A 260 4.54 -1.29 3.33
N PHE A 261 3.52 -0.45 3.14
CA PHE A 261 3.60 0.94 3.59
C PHE A 261 3.04 1.11 5.00
N THR A 262 3.57 2.08 5.70
CA THR A 262 3.12 2.42 7.06
C THR A 262 1.68 2.92 7.05
N ARG A 263 0.95 2.62 8.12
CA ARG A 263 -0.46 3.00 8.27
C ARG A 263 -0.63 4.52 8.37
N ARG A 264 -1.59 5.04 7.62
CA ARG A 264 -2.09 6.42 7.74
C ARG A 264 -3.61 6.42 7.72
N TYR A 265 -4.23 7.27 8.50
CA TYR A 265 -5.71 7.38 8.56
C TYR A 265 -6.44 6.05 8.82
N GLY A 266 -5.82 5.13 9.57
CA GLY A 266 -6.40 3.81 9.82
C GLY A 266 -6.28 2.82 8.64
N LEU A 267 -5.60 3.20 7.54
CA LEU A 267 -5.37 2.36 6.36
C LEU A 267 -3.88 2.11 6.14
N ASP A 268 -3.54 0.94 5.60
CA ASP A 268 -2.29 0.69 4.91
C ASP A 268 -2.54 0.17 3.48
N ILE A 269 -1.62 0.46 2.58
CA ILE A 269 -1.69 0.08 1.17
C ILE A 269 -0.44 -0.74 0.85
N ASN A 270 -0.64 -1.92 0.26
CA ASN A 270 0.39 -2.91 0.04
C ASN A 270 0.35 -3.44 -1.41
N PRO A 271 0.88 -2.68 -2.37
CA PRO A 271 0.87 -3.09 -3.76
C PRO A 271 1.83 -4.24 -4.03
N VAL A 272 1.45 -5.13 -4.93
CA VAL A 272 2.29 -6.22 -5.43
C VAL A 272 2.15 -6.32 -6.95
N ARG A 273 3.29 -6.46 -7.64
CA ARG A 273 3.37 -6.67 -9.10
C ARG A 273 4.23 -7.87 -9.41
N SER A 274 3.85 -8.64 -10.42
CA SER A 274 4.56 -9.87 -10.77
C SER A 274 4.46 -10.18 -12.26
N THR A 275 5.48 -10.86 -12.79
CA THR A 275 5.46 -11.46 -14.14
C THR A 275 4.66 -12.77 -14.18
N HIS A 276 4.27 -13.32 -13.04
CA HIS A 276 3.59 -14.62 -12.91
C HIS A 276 2.46 -14.55 -11.87
N ALA A 277 1.61 -15.56 -11.83
CA ALA A 277 0.57 -15.65 -10.80
C ALA A 277 1.21 -15.81 -9.42
N ILE A 278 0.78 -15.00 -8.46
CA ILE A 278 1.21 -15.05 -7.07
C ILE A 278 0.00 -15.19 -6.16
N ALA A 279 0.20 -15.87 -5.04
CA ALA A 279 -0.83 -15.99 -4.02
C ALA A 279 -1.04 -14.63 -3.31
N LEU A 280 -2.29 -14.34 -2.98
CA LEU A 280 -2.61 -13.22 -2.09
C LEU A 280 -2.09 -13.54 -0.68
N THR A 281 -1.18 -12.73 -0.18
CA THR A 281 -0.65 -12.84 1.18
C THR A 281 -0.82 -11.52 1.91
N ASN A 282 -1.47 -11.57 3.06
CA ASN A 282 -1.67 -10.38 3.91
C ASN A 282 -0.83 -10.48 5.19
N LEU A 283 0.47 -10.37 5.01
CA LEU A 283 1.43 -10.33 6.12
C LEU A 283 1.69 -8.89 6.52
N ARG A 284 1.83 -8.64 7.82
CA ARG A 284 2.18 -7.32 8.36
C ARG A 284 3.67 -7.24 8.68
N THR A 285 4.22 -6.04 8.55
CA THR A 285 5.52 -5.71 9.15
C THR A 285 5.29 -5.11 10.55
N ILE A 286 6.35 -4.98 11.34
CA ILE A 286 6.29 -4.29 12.63
C ILE A 286 5.92 -2.79 12.50
N ARG A 287 6.01 -2.25 11.30
CA ARG A 287 5.75 -0.82 11.00
C ARG A 287 4.28 -0.53 10.65
N GLN A 288 3.42 -1.56 10.58
CA GLN A 288 2.00 -1.44 10.19
C GLN A 288 1.05 -1.62 11.37
#